data_fe4393b715afa6547ecf4da3e6af2263
#
_entry.id   fe4393b715afa6547ecf4da3e6af2263
#
_cell.length_a   1.000
_cell.length_b   1.000
_cell.length_c   1.000
_cell.angle_alpha   90.00
_cell.angle_beta   90.00
_cell.angle_gamma   90.00
#
_symmetry.space_group_name_H-M   'P 1'
#
loop_
_entity.id
_entity.type
_entity.pdbx_description
1 polymer ?
#
loop_
_entity_poly.entity_id
_entity_poly.type
_entity_poly.pdbx_seq_one_letter_code
_entity_poly.pdbx_strand_id
1 'polypeptide(L)'
;MLEDYIKWYEYSLEALSYDVINARLFNGIKKIVVLGMGGSGIVGDMLASIASTSNYPVYVYKDFYVPRNVIDDSTFILSISYSGNTLETILSTKKTLQHTNAIAIIASGGELLEIAKSNNLPYIIVRGGLAPRAALPIMLIASFKLLSSCGIELISNQELLKAIDILRNIDEAEKIGTEILSFIKFSKLPTVVSSLRYAALAIRIKNEFNENSKIPVKVEILPELFHNDIVGWEATEFKDKAIFIDSDIGYENKLINFYADYLRDIGVDIYLLKLKGNIIERFIFGSLIVGIASVKLAQIRGIDPLKTKSITMYKKMLQDIKSLFTL
;
A
#
# COMPACT_ATOMS: atom_id res chain seq x y z
N MET A 1 -14.28 7.64 9.58
CA MET A 1 -13.50 6.51 9.01
C MET A 1 -14.20 5.85 7.82
N LEU A 2 -15.45 5.33 7.94
CA LEU A 2 -16.16 4.76 6.78
C LEU A 2 -16.40 5.82 5.69
N GLU A 3 -16.85 6.99 6.09
CA GLU A 3 -17.05 8.12 5.18
C GLU A 3 -15.80 8.51 4.41
N ASP A 4 -14.61 8.35 5.02
CA ASP A 4 -13.34 8.64 4.35
C ASP A 4 -13.08 7.69 3.17
N TYR A 5 -13.50 6.41 3.26
CA TYR A 5 -13.42 5.46 2.14
C TYR A 5 -14.48 5.79 1.08
N ILE A 6 -15.69 6.12 1.47
CA ILE A 6 -16.77 6.49 0.53
C ILE A 6 -16.38 7.69 -0.34
N LYS A 7 -15.60 8.63 0.22
CA LYS A 7 -15.11 9.83 -0.49
C LYS A 7 -13.83 9.62 -1.31
N TRP A 8 -13.40 8.37 -1.54
CA TRP A 8 -12.16 8.13 -2.29
C TRP A 8 -12.18 8.66 -3.72
N TYR A 9 -13.35 8.68 -4.37
CA TYR A 9 -13.49 9.29 -5.69
C TYR A 9 -13.18 10.80 -5.65
N GLU A 10 -13.83 11.54 -4.73
CA GLU A 10 -13.60 12.98 -4.58
C GLU A 10 -12.15 13.28 -4.17
N TYR A 11 -11.59 12.52 -3.24
CA TYR A 11 -10.19 12.66 -2.83
C TYR A 11 -9.20 12.38 -3.98
N SER A 12 -9.55 11.48 -4.88
CA SER A 12 -8.77 11.18 -6.06
C SER A 12 -8.76 12.34 -7.05
N LEU A 13 -9.92 12.95 -7.28
CA LEU A 13 -10.02 14.16 -8.11
C LEU A 13 -9.27 15.34 -7.49
N GLU A 14 -9.38 15.52 -6.18
CA GLU A 14 -8.61 16.53 -5.45
C GLU A 14 -7.10 16.30 -5.63
N ALA A 15 -6.62 15.06 -5.53
CA ALA A 15 -5.21 14.74 -5.69
C ALA A 15 -4.66 15.05 -7.10
N LEU A 16 -5.48 14.97 -8.13
CA LEU A 16 -5.11 15.42 -9.48
C LEU A 16 -4.86 16.93 -9.55
N SER A 17 -5.51 17.72 -8.69
CA SER A 17 -5.38 19.19 -8.69
C SER A 17 -4.18 19.70 -7.90
N TYR A 18 -3.51 18.87 -7.09
CA TYR A 18 -2.38 19.34 -6.27
C TYR A 18 -1.23 19.92 -7.10
N ASP A 19 -0.66 21.00 -6.64
CA ASP A 19 0.54 21.56 -7.25
C ASP A 19 1.79 20.74 -6.93
N VAL A 20 2.65 20.58 -7.91
CA VAL A 20 4.00 20.05 -7.71
C VAL A 20 4.96 21.23 -7.54
N ILE A 21 5.37 21.45 -6.32
CA ILE A 21 6.26 22.55 -5.97
C ILE A 21 7.70 22.15 -6.28
N ASN A 22 8.50 23.06 -6.82
CA ASN A 22 9.89 22.85 -7.24
C ASN A 22 10.06 21.71 -8.27
N ALA A 23 9.05 21.46 -9.09
CA ALA A 23 9.12 20.45 -10.15
C ALA A 23 10.32 20.73 -11.09
N ARG A 24 11.07 19.68 -11.39
CA ARG A 24 12.18 19.72 -12.33
C ARG A 24 12.42 18.35 -12.93
N LEU A 25 12.90 18.31 -14.16
CA LEU A 25 13.24 17.09 -14.86
C LEU A 25 14.57 16.50 -14.34
N PHE A 26 14.60 15.20 -14.12
CA PHE A 26 15.81 14.45 -13.79
C PHE A 26 16.18 13.53 -14.96
N ASN A 27 17.35 13.77 -15.55
CA ASN A 27 17.84 12.99 -16.68
C ASN A 27 18.67 11.78 -16.20
N GLY A 28 18.67 10.72 -16.98
CA GLY A 28 19.50 9.55 -16.72
C GLY A 28 19.00 8.62 -15.61
N ILE A 29 17.78 8.85 -15.09
CA ILE A 29 17.16 7.97 -14.10
C ILE A 29 16.89 6.59 -14.72
N LYS A 30 17.27 5.53 -14.01
CA LYS A 30 17.09 4.12 -14.42
C LYS A 30 16.35 3.29 -13.39
N LYS A 31 16.21 3.77 -12.16
CA LYS A 31 15.51 3.08 -11.06
C LYS A 31 14.90 4.07 -10.08
N ILE A 32 13.88 3.62 -9.39
CA ILE A 32 13.18 4.39 -8.36
C ILE A 32 13.34 3.64 -7.03
N VAL A 33 13.62 4.38 -5.97
CA VAL A 33 13.60 3.88 -4.59
C VAL A 33 12.50 4.62 -3.84
N VAL A 34 11.54 3.89 -3.30
CA VAL A 34 10.45 4.46 -2.50
C VAL A 34 10.76 4.25 -1.02
N LEU A 35 10.70 5.34 -0.25
CA LEU A 35 10.85 5.34 1.21
C LEU A 35 9.50 5.61 1.84
N GLY A 36 9.04 4.74 2.74
CA GLY A 36 7.76 4.94 3.42
C GLY A 36 7.38 3.79 4.33
N MET A 37 6.56 4.05 5.33
CA MET A 37 6.11 3.07 6.32
C MET A 37 4.59 2.92 6.32
N GLY A 38 4.07 1.76 6.74
CA GLY A 38 2.64 1.52 6.92
C GLY A 38 1.79 1.88 5.70
N GLY A 39 0.78 2.77 5.88
CA GLY A 39 -0.08 3.24 4.79
C GLY A 39 0.66 3.98 3.67
N SER A 40 1.79 4.65 3.98
CA SER A 40 2.65 5.27 2.96
C SER A 40 3.54 4.23 2.28
N GLY A 41 4.05 3.24 3.02
CA GLY A 41 4.89 2.17 2.48
C GLY A 41 4.14 1.25 1.50
N ILE A 42 2.83 1.03 1.71
CA ILE A 42 2.02 0.22 0.78
C ILE A 42 1.85 0.90 -0.60
N VAL A 43 1.90 2.24 -0.65
CA VAL A 43 1.94 2.97 -1.93
C VAL A 43 3.19 2.56 -2.71
N GLY A 44 4.34 2.47 -2.05
CA GLY A 44 5.58 1.98 -2.65
C GLY A 44 5.45 0.57 -3.21
N ASP A 45 4.87 -0.37 -2.43
CA ASP A 45 4.66 -1.74 -2.89
C ASP A 45 3.75 -1.80 -4.13
N MET A 46 2.69 -0.98 -4.18
CA MET A 46 1.82 -0.87 -5.36
C MET A 46 2.56 -0.29 -6.55
N LEU A 47 3.35 0.76 -6.36
CA LEU A 47 4.19 1.32 -7.43
C LEU A 47 5.19 0.29 -7.96
N ALA A 48 5.81 -0.53 -7.09
CA ALA A 48 6.72 -1.60 -7.51
C ALA A 48 6.00 -2.67 -8.35
N SER A 49 4.80 -3.08 -7.95
CA SER A 49 4.00 -4.03 -8.72
C SER A 49 3.55 -3.45 -10.07
N ILE A 50 3.09 -2.20 -10.11
CA ILE A 50 2.68 -1.49 -11.33
C ILE A 50 3.87 -1.33 -12.27
N ALA A 51 5.03 -0.97 -11.74
CA ALA A 51 6.25 -0.78 -12.50
C ALA A 51 6.85 -2.07 -13.07
N SER A 52 6.35 -3.25 -12.71
CA SER A 52 6.86 -4.54 -13.22
C SER A 52 6.82 -4.67 -14.74
N THR A 53 6.01 -3.85 -15.42
CA THR A 53 5.92 -3.77 -16.89
C THR A 53 6.47 -2.45 -17.44
N SER A 54 7.04 -1.58 -16.61
CA SER A 54 7.62 -0.29 -17.01
C SER A 54 9.13 -0.39 -17.24
N ASN A 55 9.71 0.71 -17.72
CA ASN A 55 11.16 0.84 -17.92
C ASN A 55 11.94 1.12 -16.62
N TYR A 56 11.23 1.31 -15.49
CA TYR A 56 11.83 1.70 -14.22
C TYR A 56 11.59 0.62 -13.16
N PRO A 57 12.59 -0.16 -12.76
CA PRO A 57 12.47 -0.99 -11.55
C PRO A 57 12.26 -0.09 -10.34
N VAL A 58 11.31 -0.49 -9.47
CA VAL A 58 10.97 0.21 -8.23
C VAL A 58 11.30 -0.67 -7.05
N TYR A 59 12.15 -0.16 -6.16
CA TYR A 59 12.54 -0.79 -4.90
C TYR A 59 11.89 -0.06 -3.74
N VAL A 60 11.41 -0.79 -2.73
CA VAL A 60 10.73 -0.21 -1.56
C VAL A 60 11.53 -0.50 -0.31
N TYR A 61 11.88 0.54 0.42
CA TYR A 61 12.55 0.43 1.71
C TYR A 61 11.65 0.92 2.83
N LYS A 62 11.37 0.02 3.76
CA LYS A 62 10.56 0.27 4.96
C LYS A 62 11.45 0.13 6.20
N ASP A 63 12.47 0.97 6.26
CA ASP A 63 13.52 0.91 7.28
C ASP A 63 14.07 2.31 7.57
N PHE A 64 14.95 2.39 8.56
CA PHE A 64 15.66 3.61 8.98
C PHE A 64 16.76 4.04 8.01
N TYR A 65 17.15 3.20 7.07
CA TYR A 65 18.19 3.52 6.07
C TYR A 65 17.98 2.73 4.78
N VAL A 66 18.61 3.23 3.72
CA VAL A 66 18.78 2.54 2.44
C VAL A 66 20.25 2.12 2.31
N PRO A 67 20.55 0.87 1.91
CA PRO A 67 21.93 0.46 1.67
C PRO A 67 22.61 1.38 0.66
N ARG A 68 23.83 1.83 0.97
CA ARG A 68 24.56 2.83 0.17
C ARG A 68 24.74 2.39 -1.29
N ASN A 69 24.95 1.11 -1.53
CA ASN A 69 25.16 0.54 -2.87
C ASN A 69 23.88 0.52 -3.75
N VAL A 70 22.71 0.83 -3.20
CA VAL A 70 21.47 0.96 -3.97
C VAL A 70 21.36 2.34 -4.62
N ILE A 71 22.02 3.35 -4.04
CA ILE A 71 21.94 4.75 -4.45
C ILE A 71 23.12 5.11 -5.34
N ASP A 72 22.83 5.52 -6.57
CA ASP A 72 23.78 6.06 -7.54
C ASP A 72 23.15 7.22 -8.34
N ASP A 73 23.88 7.79 -9.28
CA ASP A 73 23.43 8.93 -10.10
C ASP A 73 22.20 8.63 -10.97
N SER A 74 21.84 7.36 -11.16
CA SER A 74 20.65 6.92 -11.90
C SER A 74 19.46 6.60 -10.99
N THR A 75 19.55 6.86 -9.69
CA THR A 75 18.51 6.56 -8.70
C THR A 75 17.66 7.77 -8.40
N PHE A 76 16.35 7.65 -8.60
CA PHE A 76 15.37 8.61 -8.12
C PHE A 76 14.76 8.12 -6.80
N ILE A 77 14.68 8.99 -5.80
CA ILE A 77 14.09 8.69 -4.49
C ILE A 77 12.71 9.34 -4.38
N LEU A 78 11.70 8.54 -4.09
CA LEU A 78 10.37 9.01 -3.73
C LEU A 78 10.12 8.75 -2.24
N SER A 79 10.14 9.81 -1.44
CA SER A 79 9.92 9.72 0.00
C SER A 79 8.47 10.07 0.35
N ILE A 80 7.74 9.11 0.92
CA ILE A 80 6.31 9.23 1.24
C ILE A 80 6.10 9.06 2.74
N SER A 81 5.57 10.08 3.38
CA SER A 81 5.08 10.00 4.75
C SER A 81 3.83 10.86 4.88
N TYR A 82 2.64 10.24 5.01
CA TYR A 82 1.38 11.00 5.11
C TYR A 82 1.46 12.09 6.18
N SER A 83 1.89 11.78 7.40
CA SER A 83 2.04 12.77 8.47
C SER A 83 3.29 13.66 8.32
N GLY A 84 4.27 13.24 7.52
CA GLY A 84 5.59 13.87 7.43
C GLY A 84 6.48 13.73 8.67
N ASN A 85 6.04 12.96 9.67
CA ASN A 85 6.74 12.80 10.96
C ASN A 85 7.12 11.34 11.28
N THR A 86 7.13 10.46 10.27
CA THR A 86 7.57 9.08 10.46
C THR A 86 9.09 9.03 10.55
N LEU A 87 9.62 8.67 11.73
CA LEU A 87 11.06 8.76 12.03
C LEU A 87 11.90 7.94 11.05
N GLU A 88 11.48 6.72 10.73
CA GLU A 88 12.15 5.83 9.80
C GLU A 88 12.29 6.49 8.42
N THR A 89 11.22 7.07 7.90
CA THR A 89 11.21 7.76 6.60
C THR A 89 12.08 9.02 6.63
N ILE A 90 12.02 9.80 7.71
CA ILE A 90 12.84 11.01 7.88
C ILE A 90 14.33 10.66 7.87
N LEU A 91 14.74 9.64 8.65
CA LEU A 91 16.15 9.23 8.75
C LEU A 91 16.66 8.67 7.42
N SER A 92 15.88 7.80 6.77
CA SER A 92 16.22 7.28 5.44
C SER A 92 16.37 8.42 4.42
N THR A 93 15.47 9.41 4.42
CA THR A 93 15.53 10.55 3.52
C THR A 93 16.76 11.41 3.78
N LYS A 94 17.06 11.72 5.04
CA LYS A 94 18.25 12.51 5.41
C LYS A 94 19.56 11.83 5.02
N LYS A 95 19.65 10.51 5.25
CA LYS A 95 20.85 9.74 4.82
C LYS A 95 20.99 9.71 3.30
N THR A 96 19.87 9.58 2.59
CA THR A 96 19.87 9.56 1.12
C THR A 96 20.28 10.91 0.53
N LEU A 97 19.91 12.04 1.17
CA LEU A 97 20.31 13.40 0.78
C LEU A 97 21.81 13.62 0.80
N GLN A 98 22.58 12.85 1.57
CA GLN A 98 24.05 12.90 1.55
C GLN A 98 24.66 12.37 0.24
N HIS A 99 23.86 11.71 -0.59
CA HIS A 99 24.33 10.99 -1.77
C HIS A 99 23.67 11.41 -3.08
N THR A 100 22.47 11.98 -3.03
CA THR A 100 21.74 12.43 -4.23
C THR A 100 20.75 13.54 -3.90
N ASN A 101 20.51 14.43 -4.88
CA ASN A 101 19.44 15.41 -4.87
C ASN A 101 18.25 15.01 -5.77
N ALA A 102 18.32 13.83 -6.39
CA ALA A 102 17.20 13.28 -7.16
C ALA A 102 16.15 12.67 -6.22
N ILE A 103 15.58 13.51 -5.37
CA ILE A 103 14.61 13.15 -4.32
C ILE A 103 13.36 13.98 -4.49
N ALA A 104 12.19 13.35 -4.36
CA ALA A 104 10.91 14.03 -4.28
C ALA A 104 10.10 13.57 -3.07
N ILE A 105 9.21 14.43 -2.55
CA ILE A 105 8.57 14.21 -1.26
C ILE A 105 7.05 14.37 -1.36
N ILE A 106 6.31 13.45 -0.70
CA ILE A 106 4.86 13.53 -0.51
C ILE A 106 4.56 13.48 0.99
N ALA A 107 3.91 14.52 1.50
CA ALA A 107 3.46 14.57 2.89
C ALA A 107 2.32 15.58 3.06
N SER A 108 1.55 15.48 4.15
CA SER A 108 0.55 16.50 4.51
C SER A 108 1.10 17.60 5.41
N GLY A 109 2.32 17.44 5.93
CA GLY A 109 2.96 18.37 6.87
C GLY A 109 4.27 17.79 7.40
N GLY A 110 4.70 18.27 8.55
CA GLY A 110 5.76 17.69 9.37
C GLY A 110 7.18 17.92 8.86
N GLU A 111 8.14 17.28 9.54
CA GLU A 111 9.58 17.42 9.31
C GLU A 111 9.99 17.08 7.87
N LEU A 112 9.30 16.12 7.23
CA LEU A 112 9.62 15.72 5.87
C LEU A 112 9.38 16.85 4.86
N LEU A 113 8.32 17.66 5.03
CA LEU A 113 8.11 18.87 4.20
C LEU A 113 9.14 19.95 4.47
N GLU A 114 9.60 20.12 5.70
CA GLU A 114 10.68 21.06 5.99
C GLU A 114 11.99 20.66 5.32
N ILE A 115 12.28 19.36 5.27
CA ILE A 115 13.40 18.80 4.50
C ILE A 115 13.25 19.15 2.99
N ALA A 116 12.04 18.99 2.43
CA ALA A 116 11.79 19.32 1.03
C ALA A 116 12.07 20.80 0.73
N LYS A 117 11.52 21.70 1.57
CA LYS A 117 11.68 23.16 1.42
C LYS A 117 13.13 23.59 1.58
N SER A 118 13.81 23.13 2.65
CA SER A 118 15.20 23.52 2.96
C SER A 118 16.19 23.08 1.90
N ASN A 119 15.90 22.01 1.16
CA ASN A 119 16.77 21.47 0.12
C ASN A 119 16.25 21.74 -1.29
N ASN A 120 15.23 22.60 -1.45
CA ASN A 120 14.60 22.91 -2.72
C ASN A 120 14.26 21.67 -3.57
N LEU A 121 13.72 20.61 -2.91
CA LEU A 121 13.33 19.37 -3.57
C LEU A 121 11.93 19.50 -4.19
N PRO A 122 11.58 18.72 -5.23
CA PRO A 122 10.20 18.56 -5.67
C PRO A 122 9.32 17.96 -4.57
N TYR A 123 8.12 18.51 -4.36
CA TYR A 123 7.19 17.94 -3.39
C TYR A 123 5.73 18.26 -3.68
N ILE A 124 4.84 17.44 -3.11
CA ILE A 124 3.39 17.67 -3.06
C ILE A 124 2.95 17.72 -1.59
N ILE A 125 2.14 18.75 -1.25
CA ILE A 125 1.43 18.80 0.01
C ILE A 125 0.06 18.16 -0.19
N VAL A 126 -0.17 17.02 0.43
CA VAL A 126 -1.45 16.31 0.33
C VAL A 126 -2.39 16.73 1.47
N ARG A 127 -3.70 16.56 1.27
CA ARG A 127 -4.71 16.76 2.31
C ARG A 127 -4.34 16.04 3.60
N GLY A 128 -4.39 16.74 4.72
CA GLY A 128 -4.25 16.18 6.08
C GLY A 128 -5.57 15.74 6.69
N GLY A 129 -5.51 15.25 7.94
CA GLY A 129 -6.69 14.96 8.76
C GLY A 129 -7.29 13.56 8.61
N LEU A 130 -6.78 12.73 7.70
CA LEU A 130 -7.22 11.34 7.52
C LEU A 130 -6.31 10.36 8.29
N ALA A 131 -6.82 9.16 8.55
CA ALA A 131 -5.93 8.05 8.88
C ALA A 131 -5.05 7.72 7.65
N PRO A 132 -3.73 7.46 7.82
CA PRO A 132 -2.83 7.22 6.66
C PRO A 132 -3.32 6.15 5.68
N ARG A 133 -3.98 5.11 6.19
CA ARG A 133 -4.57 4.04 5.37
C ARG A 133 -5.78 4.51 4.55
N ALA A 134 -6.57 5.47 5.05
CA ALA A 134 -7.68 6.06 4.30
C ALA A 134 -7.22 7.07 3.24
N ALA A 135 -5.99 7.57 3.35
CA ALA A 135 -5.38 8.49 2.39
C ALA A 135 -4.66 7.78 1.22
N LEU A 136 -4.83 6.46 1.07
CA LEU A 136 -4.17 5.68 0.01
C LEU A 136 -4.34 6.28 -1.39
N PRO A 137 -5.57 6.57 -1.88
CA PRO A 137 -5.74 7.08 -3.24
C PRO A 137 -5.05 8.43 -3.44
N ILE A 138 -5.10 9.30 -2.42
CA ILE A 138 -4.44 10.61 -2.45
C ILE A 138 -2.93 10.45 -2.66
N MET A 139 -2.28 9.60 -1.86
CA MET A 139 -0.84 9.38 -1.93
C MET A 139 -0.42 8.67 -3.23
N LEU A 140 -1.21 7.70 -3.69
CA LEU A 140 -0.91 6.97 -4.92
C LEU A 140 -1.01 7.88 -6.15
N ILE A 141 -2.07 8.69 -6.27
CA ILE A 141 -2.27 9.62 -7.38
C ILE A 141 -1.22 10.74 -7.34
N ALA A 142 -0.94 11.29 -6.14
CA ALA A 142 0.13 12.27 -5.96
C ALA A 142 1.50 11.71 -6.38
N SER A 143 1.75 10.39 -6.15
CA SER A 143 3.00 9.75 -6.56
C SER A 143 3.15 9.74 -8.08
N PHE A 144 2.13 9.36 -8.83
CA PHE A 144 2.18 9.39 -10.30
C PHE A 144 2.36 10.80 -10.83
N LYS A 145 1.63 11.76 -10.27
CA LYS A 145 1.75 13.17 -10.65
C LYS A 145 3.15 13.73 -10.40
N LEU A 146 3.71 13.47 -9.22
CA LEU A 146 5.04 13.94 -8.84
C LEU A 146 6.13 13.31 -9.71
N LEU A 147 6.06 11.99 -9.94
CA LEU A 147 7.00 11.28 -10.80
C LEU A 147 6.96 11.82 -12.24
N SER A 148 5.76 11.96 -12.82
CA SER A 148 5.58 12.52 -14.17
C SER A 148 6.15 13.94 -14.27
N SER A 149 5.91 14.80 -13.28
CA SER A 149 6.47 16.17 -13.22
C SER A 149 8.00 16.19 -13.07
N CYS A 150 8.59 15.07 -12.68
CA CYS A 150 10.05 14.88 -12.60
C CYS A 150 10.63 14.16 -13.84
N GLY A 151 9.81 13.87 -14.87
CA GLY A 151 10.22 13.22 -16.10
C GLY A 151 10.18 11.68 -16.05
N ILE A 152 9.48 11.10 -15.06
CA ILE A 152 9.39 9.66 -14.85
C ILE A 152 7.94 9.23 -15.02
N GLU A 153 7.63 8.52 -16.10
CA GLU A 153 6.28 8.01 -16.39
C GLU A 153 6.21 6.50 -16.11
N LEU A 154 5.41 6.11 -15.14
CA LEU A 154 5.12 4.70 -14.83
C LEU A 154 3.85 4.21 -15.51
N ILE A 155 2.91 5.11 -15.75
CA ILE A 155 1.59 4.85 -16.35
C ILE A 155 1.17 6.02 -17.22
N SER A 156 0.27 5.78 -18.13
CA SER A 156 -0.36 6.85 -18.92
C SER A 156 -1.43 7.60 -18.11
N ASN A 157 -1.68 8.86 -18.48
CA ASN A 157 -2.80 9.63 -17.92
C ASN A 157 -4.15 8.93 -18.10
N GLN A 158 -4.34 8.19 -19.20
CA GLN A 158 -5.58 7.45 -19.45
C GLN A 158 -5.77 6.31 -18.44
N GLU A 159 -4.71 5.58 -18.09
CA GLU A 159 -4.76 4.52 -17.08
C GLU A 159 -5.05 5.10 -15.70
N LEU A 160 -4.44 6.25 -15.36
CA LEU A 160 -4.70 6.94 -14.11
C LEU A 160 -6.17 7.39 -13.99
N LEU A 161 -6.73 7.98 -15.05
CA LEU A 161 -8.13 8.42 -15.06
C LEU A 161 -9.10 7.24 -14.95
N LYS A 162 -8.84 6.12 -15.60
CA LYS A 162 -9.64 4.88 -15.45
C LYS A 162 -9.59 4.35 -14.03
N ALA A 163 -8.41 4.38 -13.39
CA ALA A 163 -8.26 3.94 -12.00
C ALA A 163 -9.00 4.86 -11.01
N ILE A 164 -9.18 6.12 -11.32
CA ILE A 164 -10.03 7.03 -10.53
C ILE A 164 -11.50 6.75 -10.78
N ASP A 165 -11.90 6.56 -12.04
CA ASP A 165 -13.30 6.39 -12.42
C ASP A 165 -13.94 5.12 -11.84
N ILE A 166 -13.18 4.04 -11.63
CA ILE A 166 -13.69 2.82 -11.00
C ILE A 166 -14.20 3.06 -9.57
N LEU A 167 -13.68 4.09 -8.87
CA LEU A 167 -14.10 4.45 -7.51
C LEU A 167 -15.54 5.00 -7.42
N ARG A 168 -16.17 5.32 -8.56
CA ARG A 168 -17.61 5.66 -8.62
C ARG A 168 -18.50 4.47 -8.29
N ASN A 169 -18.00 3.25 -8.44
CA ASN A 169 -18.77 2.02 -8.19
C ASN A 169 -18.85 1.70 -6.70
N ILE A 170 -19.21 2.70 -5.88
CA ILE A 170 -19.25 2.56 -4.43
C ILE A 170 -20.23 1.47 -3.97
N ASP A 171 -21.38 1.34 -4.61
CA ASP A 171 -22.40 0.33 -4.29
C ASP A 171 -21.85 -1.10 -4.51
N GLU A 172 -21.10 -1.32 -5.61
CA GLU A 172 -20.42 -2.60 -5.87
C GLU A 172 -19.34 -2.87 -4.80
N ALA A 173 -18.55 -1.85 -4.44
CA ALA A 173 -17.55 -1.97 -3.39
C ALA A 173 -18.17 -2.29 -2.02
N GLU A 174 -19.27 -1.65 -1.66
CA GLU A 174 -20.01 -1.93 -0.43
C GLU A 174 -20.63 -3.32 -0.40
N LYS A 175 -21.18 -3.79 -1.52
CA LYS A 175 -21.73 -5.13 -1.66
C LYS A 175 -20.65 -6.18 -1.44
N ILE A 176 -19.55 -6.12 -2.20
CA ILE A 176 -18.43 -7.06 -2.08
C ILE A 176 -17.81 -6.98 -0.68
N GLY A 177 -17.63 -5.78 -0.14
CA GLY A 177 -17.14 -5.56 1.21
C GLY A 177 -18.02 -6.21 2.28
N THR A 178 -19.34 -6.20 2.11
CA THR A 178 -20.31 -6.85 3.00
C THR A 178 -20.23 -8.39 2.89
N GLU A 179 -20.01 -8.92 1.70
CA GLU A 179 -19.80 -10.36 1.47
C GLU A 179 -18.52 -10.82 2.20
N ILE A 180 -17.39 -10.11 2.02
CA ILE A 180 -16.12 -10.41 2.71
C ILE A 180 -16.29 -10.32 4.22
N LEU A 181 -16.92 -9.27 4.72
CA LEU A 181 -17.23 -9.11 6.15
C LEU A 181 -18.02 -10.30 6.67
N SER A 182 -19.10 -10.70 6.00
CA SER A 182 -19.95 -11.83 6.39
C SER A 182 -19.18 -13.13 6.39
N PHE A 183 -18.25 -13.29 5.43
CA PHE A 183 -17.39 -14.44 5.32
C PHE A 183 -16.42 -14.54 6.51
N ILE A 184 -15.73 -13.46 6.89
CA ILE A 184 -14.64 -13.52 7.89
C ILE A 184 -15.03 -13.08 9.31
N LYS A 185 -16.28 -12.66 9.56
CA LYS A 185 -16.69 -12.05 10.85
C LYS A 185 -16.35 -12.89 12.11
N PHE A 186 -16.28 -14.20 11.98
CA PHE A 186 -15.94 -15.13 13.07
C PHE A 186 -14.53 -15.74 12.93
N SER A 187 -13.80 -15.35 11.90
CA SER A 187 -12.44 -15.80 11.66
C SER A 187 -11.49 -15.26 12.74
N LYS A 188 -10.51 -16.04 13.15
CA LYS A 188 -9.50 -15.68 14.14
C LYS A 188 -8.17 -15.29 13.49
N LEU A 189 -7.82 -15.99 12.41
CA LEU A 189 -6.58 -15.79 11.66
C LEU A 189 -6.83 -16.11 10.17
N PRO A 190 -7.65 -15.31 9.46
CA PRO A 190 -7.90 -15.55 8.05
C PRO A 190 -6.60 -15.42 7.25
N THR A 191 -6.51 -16.22 6.19
CA THR A 191 -5.39 -16.18 5.25
C THR A 191 -5.79 -15.39 4.01
N VAL A 192 -4.90 -14.55 3.49
CA VAL A 192 -5.04 -13.89 2.20
C VAL A 192 -4.01 -14.45 1.24
N VAL A 193 -4.48 -14.94 0.10
CA VAL A 193 -3.65 -15.59 -0.92
C VAL A 193 -3.67 -14.75 -2.19
N SER A 194 -2.51 -14.51 -2.79
CA SER A 194 -2.39 -13.83 -4.09
C SER A 194 -1.17 -14.29 -4.87
N SER A 195 -1.13 -13.95 -6.17
CA SER A 195 0.13 -14.00 -6.90
C SER A 195 1.08 -12.89 -6.43
N LEU A 196 2.38 -13.02 -6.77
CA LEU A 196 3.39 -11.99 -6.48
C LEU A 196 3.00 -10.63 -7.07
N ARG A 197 2.35 -10.63 -8.24
CA ARG A 197 1.81 -9.44 -8.91
C ARG A 197 0.85 -8.65 -8.01
N TYR A 198 0.05 -9.33 -7.19
CA TYR A 198 -0.95 -8.75 -6.29
C TYR A 198 -0.56 -8.81 -4.81
N ALA A 199 0.71 -9.12 -4.50
CA ALA A 199 1.21 -9.19 -3.13
C ALA A 199 0.97 -7.87 -2.35
N ALA A 200 1.12 -6.72 -3.01
CA ALA A 200 0.82 -5.42 -2.42
C ALA A 200 -0.65 -5.32 -1.95
N LEU A 201 -1.61 -5.86 -2.72
CA LEU A 201 -3.02 -5.87 -2.32
C LEU A 201 -3.27 -6.85 -1.17
N ALA A 202 -2.65 -8.03 -1.18
CA ALA A 202 -2.76 -8.99 -0.07
C ALA A 202 -2.22 -8.40 1.25
N ILE A 203 -1.07 -7.73 1.19
CA ILE A 203 -0.51 -7.01 2.35
C ILE A 203 -1.44 -5.86 2.77
N ARG A 204 -2.04 -5.17 1.81
CA ARG A 204 -3.01 -4.11 2.08
C ARG A 204 -4.24 -4.65 2.81
N ILE A 205 -4.81 -5.77 2.37
CA ILE A 205 -5.94 -6.45 3.03
C ILE A 205 -5.57 -6.79 4.48
N LYS A 206 -4.41 -7.42 4.68
CA LYS A 206 -3.89 -7.71 6.02
C LYS A 206 -3.84 -6.45 6.89
N ASN A 207 -3.26 -5.37 6.40
CA ASN A 207 -3.08 -4.14 7.15
C ASN A 207 -4.43 -3.51 7.54
N GLU A 208 -5.42 -3.52 6.64
CA GLU A 208 -6.76 -3.00 6.91
C GLU A 208 -7.46 -3.76 8.04
N PHE A 209 -7.47 -5.09 8.01
CA PHE A 209 -8.07 -5.88 9.08
C PHE A 209 -7.30 -5.78 10.39
N ASN A 210 -5.96 -5.78 10.35
CA ASN A 210 -5.13 -5.59 11.53
C ASN A 210 -5.42 -4.23 12.20
N GLU A 211 -5.43 -3.14 11.41
CA GLU A 211 -5.55 -1.79 11.97
C GLU A 211 -6.98 -1.40 12.30
N ASN A 212 -7.97 -1.71 11.44
CA ASN A 212 -9.35 -1.33 11.67
C ASN A 212 -10.07 -2.30 12.61
N SER A 213 -10.06 -3.59 12.29
CA SER A 213 -10.87 -4.61 12.97
C SER A 213 -10.12 -5.32 14.11
N LYS A 214 -8.81 -5.12 14.26
CA LYS A 214 -7.92 -5.80 15.24
C LYS A 214 -7.97 -7.33 15.09
N ILE A 215 -7.98 -7.80 13.84
CA ILE A 215 -7.88 -9.22 13.49
C ILE A 215 -6.50 -9.46 12.86
N PRO A 216 -5.67 -10.37 13.40
CA PRO A 216 -4.45 -10.78 12.74
C PRO A 216 -4.79 -11.53 11.44
N VAL A 217 -4.01 -11.31 10.39
CA VAL A 217 -4.21 -11.93 9.08
C VAL A 217 -2.89 -12.51 8.60
N LYS A 218 -2.91 -13.76 8.12
CA LYS A 218 -1.80 -14.42 7.42
C LYS A 218 -1.82 -14.01 5.94
N VAL A 219 -0.66 -13.94 5.30
CA VAL A 219 -0.54 -13.71 3.84
C VAL A 219 0.34 -14.80 3.26
N GLU A 220 -0.11 -15.39 2.16
CA GLU A 220 0.61 -16.39 1.39
C GLU A 220 0.69 -15.96 -0.07
N ILE A 221 1.88 -16.02 -0.66
CA ILE A 221 2.15 -15.49 -1.99
C ILE A 221 2.64 -16.59 -2.92
N LEU A 222 1.90 -16.85 -4.01
CA LEU A 222 2.36 -17.77 -5.04
C LEU A 222 3.35 -17.07 -6.02
N PRO A 223 4.31 -17.81 -6.59
CA PRO A 223 4.46 -19.27 -6.50
C PRO A 223 5.19 -19.76 -5.25
N GLU A 224 5.79 -18.91 -4.43
CA GLU A 224 6.62 -19.28 -3.28
C GLU A 224 5.89 -20.16 -2.27
N LEU A 225 4.60 -19.90 -2.03
CA LEU A 225 3.78 -20.71 -1.11
C LEU A 225 3.78 -22.21 -1.43
N PHE A 226 4.00 -22.61 -2.70
CA PHE A 226 4.06 -24.02 -3.12
C PHE A 226 5.35 -24.73 -2.68
N HIS A 227 6.34 -24.00 -2.21
CA HIS A 227 7.62 -24.53 -1.73
C HIS A 227 7.70 -24.61 -0.19
N ASN A 228 6.71 -24.04 0.52
CA ASN A 228 6.74 -23.96 2.00
C ASN A 228 5.33 -23.92 2.63
N ASP A 229 4.52 -22.88 2.37
CA ASP A 229 3.25 -22.66 3.08
C ASP A 229 2.26 -23.83 2.88
N ILE A 230 2.19 -24.41 1.68
CA ILE A 230 1.30 -25.52 1.35
C ILE A 230 1.53 -26.75 2.25
N VAL A 231 2.78 -27.01 2.61
CA VAL A 231 3.15 -28.14 3.49
C VAL A 231 2.60 -27.95 4.91
N GLY A 232 2.52 -26.70 5.37
CA GLY A 232 1.95 -26.37 6.68
C GLY A 232 0.46 -26.73 6.82
N TRP A 233 -0.24 -26.93 5.71
CA TRP A 233 -1.65 -27.33 5.70
C TRP A 233 -1.87 -28.85 5.71
N GLU A 234 -0.84 -29.68 5.48
CA GLU A 234 -0.98 -31.13 5.35
C GLU A 234 -1.46 -31.82 6.64
N ALA A 235 -1.09 -31.31 7.81
CA ALA A 235 -1.41 -31.90 9.10
C ALA A 235 -1.97 -30.91 10.13
N THR A 236 -2.45 -29.74 9.69
CA THR A 236 -2.96 -28.74 10.63
C THR A 236 -4.33 -29.10 11.17
N GLU A 237 -4.49 -28.98 12.49
CA GLU A 237 -5.80 -29.05 13.16
C GLU A 237 -6.54 -27.69 13.11
N PHE A 238 -5.80 -26.59 12.91
CA PHE A 238 -6.36 -25.25 12.82
C PHE A 238 -6.72 -24.92 11.38
N LYS A 239 -8.03 -24.82 11.12
CA LYS A 239 -8.58 -24.41 9.83
C LYS A 239 -9.39 -23.14 10.02
N ASP A 240 -9.02 -22.11 9.29
CA ASP A 240 -9.75 -20.86 9.24
C ASP A 240 -10.06 -20.53 7.79
N LYS A 241 -10.59 -19.35 7.52
CA LYS A 241 -11.04 -18.93 6.19
C LYS A 241 -9.92 -18.32 5.37
N ALA A 242 -9.98 -18.50 4.05
CA ALA A 242 -9.01 -17.88 3.15
C ALA A 242 -9.69 -17.02 2.06
N ILE A 243 -9.14 -15.84 1.84
CA ILE A 243 -9.51 -14.91 0.77
C ILE A 243 -8.46 -15.02 -0.32
N PHE A 244 -8.85 -15.42 -1.51
CA PHE A 244 -8.01 -15.50 -2.69
C PHE A 244 -8.26 -14.30 -3.59
N ILE A 245 -7.20 -13.62 -4.01
CA ILE A 245 -7.26 -12.54 -5.00
C ILE A 245 -7.02 -13.15 -6.36
N ASP A 246 -7.96 -12.95 -7.30
CA ASP A 246 -7.79 -13.38 -8.68
C ASP A 246 -6.69 -12.57 -9.38
N SER A 247 -6.19 -13.07 -10.52
CA SER A 247 -5.22 -12.37 -11.37
C SER A 247 -5.81 -12.05 -12.75
N ASP A 248 -5.26 -11.03 -13.40
CA ASP A 248 -5.48 -10.73 -14.82
C ASP A 248 -4.63 -11.63 -15.76
N ILE A 249 -3.77 -12.47 -15.18
CA ILE A 249 -2.87 -13.39 -15.92
C ILE A 249 -3.38 -14.83 -15.85
N GLY A 250 -3.63 -15.43 -16.99
CA GLY A 250 -4.30 -16.74 -17.08
C GLY A 250 -3.58 -17.88 -16.36
N TYR A 251 -2.23 -17.97 -16.41
CA TYR A 251 -1.50 -19.03 -15.73
C TYR A 251 -1.52 -18.85 -14.20
N GLU A 252 -1.51 -17.61 -13.71
CA GLU A 252 -1.62 -17.33 -12.27
C GLU A 252 -2.98 -17.79 -11.73
N ASN A 253 -4.07 -17.55 -12.49
CA ASN A 253 -5.40 -18.05 -12.11
C ASN A 253 -5.47 -19.58 -12.04
N LYS A 254 -4.73 -20.30 -12.87
CA LYS A 254 -4.64 -21.77 -12.77
C LYS A 254 -3.98 -22.18 -11.45
N LEU A 255 -2.90 -21.51 -11.04
CA LEU A 255 -2.22 -21.75 -9.77
C LEU A 255 -3.10 -21.38 -8.57
N ILE A 256 -3.79 -20.22 -8.65
CA ILE A 256 -4.74 -19.78 -7.64
C ILE A 256 -5.85 -20.82 -7.44
N ASN A 257 -6.46 -21.30 -8.54
CA ASN A 257 -7.54 -22.27 -8.48
C ASN A 257 -7.06 -23.62 -7.94
N PHE A 258 -5.88 -24.11 -8.38
CA PHE A 258 -5.28 -25.32 -7.83
C PHE A 258 -5.13 -25.24 -6.31
N TYR A 259 -4.60 -24.14 -5.80
CA TYR A 259 -4.41 -23.98 -4.36
C TYR A 259 -5.73 -23.80 -3.60
N ALA A 260 -6.68 -23.08 -4.18
CA ALA A 260 -8.02 -22.95 -3.61
C ALA A 260 -8.75 -24.29 -3.50
N ASP A 261 -8.64 -25.13 -4.53
CA ASP A 261 -9.24 -26.48 -4.52
C ASP A 261 -8.57 -27.39 -3.49
N TYR A 262 -7.23 -27.38 -3.41
CA TYR A 262 -6.48 -28.09 -2.37
C TYR A 262 -6.94 -27.72 -0.96
N LEU A 263 -7.07 -26.42 -0.67
CA LEU A 263 -7.52 -25.95 0.65
C LEU A 263 -8.98 -26.31 0.93
N ARG A 264 -9.87 -26.29 -0.08
CA ARG A 264 -11.26 -26.75 0.07
C ARG A 264 -11.33 -28.24 0.41
N ASP A 265 -10.54 -29.08 -0.27
CA ASP A 265 -10.50 -30.51 -0.06
C ASP A 265 -10.11 -30.88 1.38
N ILE A 266 -9.28 -30.06 2.01
CA ILE A 266 -8.92 -30.24 3.43
C ILE A 266 -9.85 -29.48 4.39
N GLY A 267 -10.93 -28.84 3.91
CA GLY A 267 -11.99 -28.23 4.71
C GLY A 267 -11.77 -26.79 5.12
N VAL A 268 -10.99 -26.02 4.34
CA VAL A 268 -10.87 -24.56 4.51
C VAL A 268 -11.91 -23.86 3.64
N ASP A 269 -12.69 -22.96 4.23
CA ASP A 269 -13.63 -22.11 3.47
C ASP A 269 -12.87 -21.06 2.63
N ILE A 270 -13.27 -20.92 1.35
CA ILE A 270 -12.60 -20.03 0.40
C ILE A 270 -13.55 -18.95 -0.10
N TYR A 271 -13.11 -17.69 -0.07
CA TYR A 271 -13.72 -16.57 -0.79
C TYR A 271 -12.78 -16.14 -1.94
N LEU A 272 -13.27 -16.16 -3.16
CA LEU A 272 -12.52 -15.65 -4.32
C LEU A 272 -12.91 -14.20 -4.60
N LEU A 273 -12.00 -13.27 -4.29
CA LEU A 273 -12.13 -11.85 -4.60
C LEU A 273 -11.78 -11.62 -6.07
N LYS A 274 -12.81 -11.46 -6.90
CA LYS A 274 -12.66 -11.16 -8.32
C LYS A 274 -12.68 -9.66 -8.54
N LEU A 275 -11.62 -9.13 -9.16
CA LEU A 275 -11.47 -7.73 -9.47
C LEU A 275 -11.42 -7.52 -10.99
N LYS A 276 -11.94 -6.40 -11.47
CA LYS A 276 -11.95 -6.01 -12.88
C LYS A 276 -10.93 -4.92 -13.16
N GLY A 277 -10.61 -4.72 -14.44
CA GLY A 277 -9.73 -3.65 -14.87
C GLY A 277 -8.25 -4.01 -14.86
N ASN A 278 -7.41 -3.01 -15.13
CA ASN A 278 -5.95 -3.13 -15.09
C ASN A 278 -5.43 -3.19 -13.64
N ILE A 279 -4.12 -3.36 -13.48
CA ILE A 279 -3.49 -3.54 -12.17
C ILE A 279 -3.78 -2.38 -11.20
N ILE A 280 -3.86 -1.13 -11.70
CA ILE A 280 -4.09 0.05 -10.86
C ILE A 280 -5.54 0.09 -10.39
N GLU A 281 -6.48 -0.15 -11.32
CA GLU A 281 -7.91 -0.25 -11.01
C GLU A 281 -8.15 -1.33 -9.95
N ARG A 282 -7.52 -2.51 -10.10
CA ARG A 282 -7.62 -3.62 -9.14
C ARG A 282 -7.02 -3.27 -7.78
N PHE A 283 -5.89 -2.58 -7.72
CA PHE A 283 -5.31 -2.14 -6.46
C PHE A 283 -6.18 -1.12 -5.72
N ILE A 284 -6.65 -0.09 -6.41
CA ILE A 284 -7.40 0.98 -5.78
C ILE A 284 -8.81 0.50 -5.37
N PHE A 285 -9.49 -0.23 -6.26
CA PHE A 285 -10.83 -0.75 -5.99
C PHE A 285 -10.84 -1.87 -4.95
N GLY A 286 -9.90 -2.83 -5.05
CA GLY A 286 -9.72 -3.86 -4.03
C GLY A 286 -9.40 -3.27 -2.66
N SER A 287 -8.59 -2.21 -2.60
CA SER A 287 -8.31 -1.49 -1.35
C SER A 287 -9.54 -0.77 -0.78
N LEU A 288 -10.40 -0.21 -1.63
CA LEU A 288 -11.66 0.40 -1.23
C LEU A 288 -12.61 -0.65 -0.61
N ILE A 289 -12.79 -1.77 -1.29
CA ILE A 289 -13.63 -2.89 -0.83
C ILE A 289 -13.22 -3.33 0.58
N VAL A 290 -11.94 -3.61 0.78
CA VAL A 290 -11.45 -4.13 2.07
C VAL A 290 -11.38 -3.06 3.15
N GLY A 291 -11.16 -1.80 2.78
CA GLY A 291 -11.29 -0.66 3.68
C GLY A 291 -12.70 -0.59 4.28
N ILE A 292 -13.72 -0.65 3.43
CA ILE A 292 -15.14 -0.68 3.84
C ILE A 292 -15.44 -1.90 4.70
N ALA A 293 -15.04 -3.11 4.26
CA ALA A 293 -15.26 -4.36 4.98
C ALA A 293 -14.67 -4.32 6.39
N SER A 294 -13.41 -3.87 6.51
CA SER A 294 -12.68 -3.83 7.79
C SER A 294 -13.26 -2.82 8.78
N VAL A 295 -13.73 -1.66 8.31
CA VAL A 295 -14.37 -0.66 9.17
C VAL A 295 -15.75 -1.13 9.62
N LYS A 296 -16.57 -1.69 8.72
CA LYS A 296 -17.88 -2.28 9.09
C LYS A 296 -17.71 -3.44 10.08
N LEU A 297 -16.66 -4.26 9.91
CA LEU A 297 -16.35 -5.34 10.86
C LEU A 297 -15.93 -4.80 12.24
N ALA A 298 -15.13 -3.72 12.28
CA ALA A 298 -14.79 -3.04 13.53
C ALA A 298 -16.06 -2.54 14.27
N GLN A 299 -17.03 -1.97 13.55
CA GLN A 299 -18.30 -1.52 14.11
C GLN A 299 -19.08 -2.69 14.74
N ILE A 300 -19.24 -3.82 14.03
CA ILE A 300 -19.90 -5.03 14.55
C ILE A 300 -19.21 -5.55 15.82
N ARG A 301 -17.89 -5.46 15.88
CA ARG A 301 -17.10 -5.88 17.04
C ARG A 301 -17.06 -4.86 18.18
N GLY A 302 -17.68 -3.71 18.05
CA GLY A 302 -17.62 -2.62 19.04
C GLY A 302 -16.20 -2.04 19.19
N ILE A 303 -15.39 -2.08 18.14
CA ILE A 303 -13.99 -1.62 18.13
C ILE A 303 -13.90 -0.28 17.40
N ASP A 304 -13.20 0.68 18.01
CA ASP A 304 -12.87 1.94 17.35
C ASP A 304 -11.74 1.72 16.32
N PRO A 305 -12.02 1.85 15.01
CA PRO A 305 -11.01 1.62 13.98
C PRO A 305 -9.86 2.63 14.03
N LEU A 306 -10.06 3.84 14.58
CA LEU A 306 -9.04 4.88 14.64
C LEU A 306 -8.02 4.65 15.77
N LYS A 307 -8.37 3.92 16.82
CA LYS A 307 -7.47 3.66 17.94
C LYS A 307 -6.40 2.62 17.59
N THR A 308 -5.14 3.04 17.68
CA THR A 308 -3.95 2.20 17.43
C THR A 308 -2.95 2.31 18.58
N LYS A 309 -3.35 1.84 19.77
CA LYS A 309 -2.56 1.97 21.01
C LYS A 309 -1.13 1.45 20.88
N SER A 310 -0.95 0.28 20.28
CA SER A 310 0.38 -0.33 20.08
C SER A 310 1.30 0.52 19.20
N ILE A 311 0.76 1.12 18.13
CA ILE A 311 1.55 2.05 17.29
C ILE A 311 1.92 3.30 18.07
N THR A 312 1.04 3.82 18.92
CA THR A 312 1.33 4.96 19.80
C THR A 312 2.45 4.64 20.79
N MET A 313 2.41 3.44 21.41
CA MET A 313 3.47 2.96 22.30
C MET A 313 4.82 2.84 21.57
N TYR A 314 4.82 2.24 20.38
CA TYR A 314 6.02 2.13 19.54
C TYR A 314 6.61 3.51 19.22
N LYS A 315 5.77 4.47 18.77
CA LYS A 315 6.24 5.83 18.46
C LYS A 315 6.84 6.54 19.69
N LYS A 316 6.27 6.32 20.87
CA LYS A 316 6.84 6.86 22.12
C LYS A 316 8.22 6.26 22.39
N MET A 317 8.36 4.94 22.33
CA MET A 317 9.64 4.27 22.49
C MET A 317 10.69 4.79 21.50
N LEU A 318 10.31 5.01 20.22
CA LEU A 318 11.21 5.58 19.20
C LEU A 318 11.70 6.99 19.58
N GLN A 319 10.86 7.83 20.22
CA GLN A 319 11.30 9.14 20.68
C GLN A 319 12.32 9.02 21.82
N ASP A 320 12.13 8.05 22.72
CA ASP A 320 13.05 7.81 23.85
C ASP A 320 14.45 7.38 23.38
N ILE A 321 14.53 6.66 22.26
CA ILE A 321 15.81 6.18 21.68
C ILE A 321 16.30 7.01 20.48
N LYS A 322 15.64 8.13 20.17
CA LYS A 322 15.96 8.94 18.99
C LYS A 322 17.44 9.38 18.95
N SER A 323 18.04 9.63 20.09
CA SER A 323 19.47 10.00 20.20
C SER A 323 20.45 8.89 19.78
N LEU A 324 20.00 7.63 19.71
CA LEU A 324 20.82 6.51 19.27
C LEU A 324 20.97 6.44 17.72
N PHE A 325 20.07 7.13 17.00
CA PHE A 325 20.16 7.25 15.55
C PHE A 325 21.09 8.39 15.18
N THR A 326 22.39 8.15 15.23
CA THR A 326 23.40 9.09 14.70
C THR A 326 23.30 9.15 13.19
N LEU A 327 23.13 10.36 12.66
CA LEU A 327 23.11 10.65 11.22
C LEU A 327 24.53 10.76 10.67
#